data_4272eb766248dff497f92ce90c179627
#
_entry.id   4272eb766248dff497f92ce90c179627
#
_cell.length_a   1.000
_cell.length_b   1.000
_cell.length_c   1.000
_cell.angle_alpha   90.00
_cell.angle_beta   90.00
_cell.angle_gamma   90.00
#
_symmetry.space_group_name_H-M   'P 1'
#
loop_
_entity.id
_entity.type
_entity.pdbx_description
1 polymer ?
#
loop_
_entity_poly.entity_id
_entity_poly.type
_entity_poly.pdbx_seq_one_letter_code
_entity_poly.pdbx_strand_id
1 'polypeptide(L)'
;EIEQAKQDIDIRTFRQEFEGTFENYAGAVYYNFHPVDNVVKRQIDWTKPLHIGMDFNVDPMSACVSQIEKDKVYFVDEVIIYGSNTDEMVQEIRDRYGTKMQIFIYPDPASKQRKTSAGGRTDLSILQNAGFKVKVKHKHPAIRDRVNAVNSRLKDSKGERHIFVSQSCKTLIKGLQRQIYKENTNIPDKEDGFDHMNDALGYMIDYLKPLTTQANFSSPTRWTMK
;
A
#
# COMPACT_ATOMS: atom_id res chain seq x y z
N GLU A 1 10.05 -17.99 -16.19
CA GLU A 1 9.14 -17.54 -15.13
C GLU A 1 9.89 -17.25 -13.81
N ILE A 2 10.71 -18.19 -13.29
CA ILE A 2 11.50 -17.95 -12.06
C ILE A 2 12.50 -16.79 -12.25
N GLU A 3 13.16 -16.72 -13.41
CA GLU A 3 14.06 -15.60 -13.74
C GLU A 3 13.31 -14.26 -13.82
N GLN A 4 12.06 -14.24 -14.28
CA GLN A 4 11.23 -13.04 -14.28
C GLN A 4 10.83 -12.65 -12.86
N ALA A 5 10.39 -13.63 -12.04
CA ALA A 5 10.08 -13.37 -10.64
C ALA A 5 11.28 -12.80 -9.86
N LYS A 6 12.50 -13.32 -10.13
CA LYS A 6 13.75 -12.82 -9.56
C LYS A 6 14.06 -11.38 -9.95
N GLN A 7 13.56 -10.92 -11.11
CA GLN A 7 13.73 -9.54 -11.55
C GLN A 7 12.68 -8.57 -10.98
N ASP A 8 11.48 -9.08 -10.69
CA ASP A 8 10.33 -8.26 -10.35
C ASP A 8 10.16 -8.04 -8.83
N ILE A 9 10.81 -8.87 -8.00
CA ILE A 9 10.73 -8.79 -6.54
C ILE A 9 12.11 -8.55 -5.91
N ASP A 10 12.15 -8.09 -4.67
CA ASP A 10 13.42 -7.94 -3.96
C ASP A 10 14.04 -9.30 -3.59
N ILE A 11 15.34 -9.33 -3.40
CA ILE A 11 16.11 -10.58 -3.20
C ILE A 11 15.65 -11.36 -1.96
N ARG A 12 15.23 -10.67 -0.90
CA ARG A 12 14.78 -11.30 0.34
C ARG A 12 13.43 -12.01 0.14
N THR A 13 12.48 -11.33 -0.49
CA THR A 13 11.19 -11.93 -0.87
C THR A 13 11.40 -13.10 -1.83
N PHE A 14 12.31 -12.98 -2.81
CA PHE A 14 12.63 -14.07 -3.72
C PHE A 14 13.14 -15.30 -2.96
N ARG A 15 14.07 -15.13 -2.04
CA ARG A 15 14.62 -16.23 -1.24
C ARG A 15 13.54 -16.91 -0.40
N GLN A 16 12.64 -16.16 0.22
CA GLN A 16 11.55 -16.73 1.00
C GLN A 16 10.55 -17.53 0.17
N GLU A 17 10.10 -16.97 -0.97
CA GLU A 17 9.02 -17.55 -1.77
C GLU A 17 9.49 -18.67 -2.70
N PHE A 18 10.73 -18.62 -3.17
CA PHE A 18 11.26 -19.55 -4.18
C PHE A 18 12.37 -20.46 -3.68
N GLU A 19 13.19 -20.01 -2.74
CA GLU A 19 14.27 -20.82 -2.17
C GLU A 19 13.88 -21.44 -0.81
N GLY A 20 12.72 -21.06 -0.24
CA GLY A 20 12.22 -21.59 1.03
C GLY A 20 13.08 -21.24 2.24
N THR A 21 13.87 -20.17 2.17
CA THR A 21 14.74 -19.74 3.25
C THR A 21 13.96 -19.04 4.35
N PHE A 22 14.27 -19.33 5.62
CA PHE A 22 13.78 -18.59 6.77
C PHE A 22 14.63 -17.32 6.95
N GLU A 23 14.15 -16.20 6.43
CA GLU A 23 14.76 -14.91 6.72
C GLU A 23 14.37 -14.46 8.12
N ASN A 24 15.36 -14.10 8.94
CA ASN A 24 15.10 -13.61 10.30
C ASN A 24 14.52 -12.19 10.23
N TYR A 25 13.26 -12.01 10.65
CA TYR A 25 12.54 -10.72 10.60
C TYR A 25 12.84 -9.81 11.79
N ALA A 26 13.87 -10.08 12.59
CA ALA A 26 14.28 -9.16 13.63
C ALA A 26 14.70 -7.82 13.01
N GLY A 27 13.83 -6.80 13.09
CA GLY A 27 14.14 -5.47 12.58
C GLY A 27 12.99 -4.77 11.82
N ALA A 28 13.36 -3.86 10.94
CA ALA A 28 12.42 -3.00 10.21
C ALA A 28 11.50 -3.76 9.26
N VAL A 29 10.21 -3.41 9.25
CA VAL A 29 9.21 -3.95 8.33
C VAL A 29 9.54 -3.55 6.88
N TYR A 30 9.91 -2.27 6.67
CA TYR A 30 10.24 -1.73 5.36
C TYR A 30 11.75 -1.58 5.18
N TYR A 31 12.46 -2.70 5.26
CA TYR A 31 13.93 -2.77 5.25
C TYR A 31 14.60 -2.25 3.97
N ASN A 32 13.85 -2.11 2.88
CA ASN A 32 14.34 -1.54 1.62
C ASN A 32 14.15 -0.02 1.52
N PHE A 33 13.49 0.60 2.51
CA PHE A 33 13.37 2.05 2.56
C PHE A 33 14.70 2.70 3.00
N HIS A 34 15.18 3.64 2.19
CA HIS A 34 16.37 4.40 2.53
C HIS A 34 16.10 5.90 2.33
N PRO A 35 16.19 6.73 3.40
CA PRO A 35 15.78 8.13 3.33
C PRO A 35 16.49 8.94 2.25
N VAL A 36 17.81 8.72 2.07
CA VAL A 36 18.59 9.45 1.06
C VAL A 36 18.11 9.15 -0.36
N ASP A 37 17.68 7.92 -0.62
CA ASP A 37 17.35 7.46 -1.98
C ASP A 37 15.85 7.53 -2.29
N ASN A 38 14.98 7.31 -1.28
CA ASN A 38 13.53 7.26 -1.49
C ASN A 38 12.84 8.60 -1.17
N VAL A 39 13.48 9.52 -0.42
CA VAL A 39 12.86 10.81 -0.11
C VAL A 39 13.31 11.87 -1.12
N VAL A 40 12.31 12.57 -1.68
CA VAL A 40 12.53 13.56 -2.74
C VAL A 40 11.82 14.87 -2.40
N LYS A 41 12.28 15.96 -3.00
CA LYS A 41 11.54 17.23 -2.97
C LYS A 41 10.58 17.25 -4.15
N ARG A 42 9.30 16.99 -3.88
CA ARG A 42 8.28 16.94 -4.91
C ARG A 42 6.98 17.55 -4.40
N GLN A 43 6.30 18.29 -5.28
CA GLN A 43 4.97 18.84 -5.07
C GLN A 43 3.95 18.16 -6.01
N ILE A 44 2.66 18.37 -5.76
CA ILE A 44 1.57 17.89 -6.60
C ILE A 44 1.66 18.55 -7.98
N ASP A 45 1.62 17.74 -9.03
CA ASP A 45 1.40 18.16 -10.40
C ASP A 45 -0.12 18.19 -10.66
N TRP A 46 -0.70 19.38 -10.66
CA TRP A 46 -2.14 19.57 -10.81
C TRP A 46 -2.71 19.16 -12.17
N THR A 47 -1.86 18.75 -13.11
CA THR A 47 -2.26 18.27 -14.45
C THR A 47 -2.47 16.73 -14.47
N LYS A 48 -2.04 16.03 -13.42
CA LYS A 48 -2.07 14.57 -13.35
C LYS A 48 -3.09 14.07 -12.31
N PRO A 49 -3.67 12.89 -12.53
CA PRO A 49 -4.58 12.29 -11.55
C PRO A 49 -3.88 12.01 -10.22
N LEU A 50 -4.67 12.00 -9.15
CA LEU A 50 -4.22 11.54 -7.84
C LEU A 50 -4.61 10.08 -7.62
N HIS A 51 -3.71 9.36 -6.98
CA HIS A 51 -3.88 7.98 -6.52
C HIS A 51 -3.72 7.95 -5.01
N ILE A 52 -4.78 7.57 -4.30
CA ILE A 52 -4.86 7.67 -2.84
C ILE A 52 -5.06 6.28 -2.25
N GLY A 53 -4.07 5.80 -1.49
CA GLY A 53 -4.25 4.65 -0.61
C GLY A 53 -4.96 5.08 0.67
N MET A 54 -5.88 4.27 1.21
CA MET A 54 -6.69 4.67 2.36
C MET A 54 -6.88 3.52 3.35
N ASP A 55 -6.62 3.81 4.63
CA ASP A 55 -6.92 2.95 5.77
C ASP A 55 -8.08 3.55 6.58
N PHE A 56 -9.13 2.74 6.83
CA PHE A 56 -10.38 3.16 7.49
C PHE A 56 -10.35 3.00 9.00
N ASN A 57 -9.21 3.18 9.62
CA ASN A 57 -9.22 3.27 11.07
C ASN A 57 -9.87 4.60 11.50
N VAL A 58 -10.61 4.58 12.62
CA VAL A 58 -11.31 5.77 13.10
C VAL A 58 -10.32 6.76 13.74
N ASP A 59 -9.24 6.25 14.34
CA ASP A 59 -8.32 7.07 15.12
C ASP A 59 -6.86 6.60 15.00
N PRO A 60 -6.14 7.15 14.04
CA PRO A 60 -6.56 8.04 12.96
C PRO A 60 -7.03 7.32 11.69
N MET A 61 -7.91 7.96 10.91
CA MET A 61 -8.11 7.61 9.51
C MET A 61 -6.97 8.19 8.67
N SER A 62 -6.36 7.37 7.84
CA SER A 62 -5.12 7.75 7.13
C SER A 62 -5.25 7.54 5.63
N ALA A 63 -4.76 8.52 4.86
CA ALA A 63 -4.68 8.45 3.42
C ALA A 63 -3.33 8.96 2.91
N CYS A 64 -2.64 8.16 2.11
CA CYS A 64 -1.43 8.57 1.42
C CYS A 64 -1.75 8.94 -0.03
N VAL A 65 -1.37 10.15 -0.43
CA VAL A 65 -1.69 10.74 -1.74
C VAL A 65 -0.48 10.64 -2.66
N SER A 66 -0.68 10.09 -3.85
CA SER A 66 0.42 9.87 -4.78
C SER A 66 0.07 10.22 -6.22
N GLN A 67 1.11 10.33 -7.04
CA GLN A 67 1.04 10.43 -8.49
C GLN A 67 1.94 9.36 -9.12
N ILE A 68 1.49 8.79 -10.25
CA ILE A 68 2.19 7.71 -10.93
C ILE A 68 2.81 8.25 -12.21
N GLU A 69 4.09 8.01 -12.41
CA GLU A 69 4.81 8.34 -13.64
C GLU A 69 5.53 7.10 -14.16
N LYS A 70 5.02 6.55 -15.27
CA LYS A 70 5.47 5.27 -15.82
C LYS A 70 5.30 4.16 -14.79
N ASP A 71 6.37 3.60 -14.25
CA ASP A 71 6.36 2.57 -13.22
C ASP A 71 6.74 3.08 -11.82
N LYS A 72 6.97 4.39 -11.67
CA LYS A 72 7.33 5.05 -10.40
C LYS A 72 6.11 5.66 -9.74
N VAL A 73 6.02 5.52 -8.43
CA VAL A 73 4.98 6.09 -7.57
C VAL A 73 5.61 7.13 -6.67
N TYR A 74 5.09 8.35 -6.72
CA TYR A 74 5.53 9.47 -5.92
C TYR A 74 4.46 9.85 -4.92
N PHE A 75 4.66 9.56 -3.64
CA PHE A 75 3.80 10.03 -2.58
C PHE A 75 4.10 11.51 -2.33
N VAL A 76 3.11 12.36 -2.53
CA VAL A 76 3.27 13.82 -2.60
C VAL A 76 2.57 14.55 -1.47
N ASP A 77 1.59 13.91 -0.82
CA ASP A 77 0.87 14.45 0.34
C ASP A 77 0.32 13.31 1.21
N GLU A 78 -0.10 13.65 2.43
CA GLU A 78 -0.73 12.74 3.38
C GLU A 78 -1.91 13.44 4.08
N VAL A 79 -2.99 12.68 4.33
CA VAL A 79 -4.17 13.16 5.05
C VAL A 79 -4.37 12.27 6.27
N ILE A 80 -4.45 12.87 7.44
CA ILE A 80 -4.64 12.18 8.72
C ILE A 80 -5.73 12.91 9.48
N ILE A 81 -6.77 12.19 9.89
CA ILE A 81 -7.89 12.77 10.64
C ILE A 81 -8.19 11.87 11.84
N TYR A 82 -8.17 12.46 13.01
CA TYR A 82 -8.46 11.77 14.27
C TYR A 82 -9.95 11.82 14.60
N GLY A 83 -10.48 10.74 15.20
CA GLY A 83 -11.89 10.65 15.58
C GLY A 83 -12.86 10.84 14.41
N SER A 84 -12.48 10.40 13.21
CA SER A 84 -13.11 10.74 11.95
C SER A 84 -13.97 9.59 11.37
N ASN A 85 -14.71 9.93 10.34
CA ASN A 85 -15.50 9.01 9.52
C ASN A 85 -15.22 9.23 8.02
N THR A 86 -15.76 8.35 7.19
CA THR A 86 -15.49 8.36 5.74
C THR A 86 -16.04 9.60 5.05
N ASP A 87 -17.18 10.15 5.49
CA ASP A 87 -17.76 11.39 4.92
C ASP A 87 -16.83 12.59 5.18
N GLU A 88 -16.23 12.69 6.38
CA GLU A 88 -15.26 13.75 6.71
C GLU A 88 -13.95 13.61 5.92
N MET A 89 -13.46 12.39 5.73
CA MET A 89 -12.28 12.15 4.88
C MET A 89 -12.58 12.54 3.42
N VAL A 90 -13.77 12.25 2.90
CA VAL A 90 -14.22 12.70 1.58
C VAL A 90 -14.20 14.21 1.48
N GLN A 91 -14.74 14.89 2.50
CA GLN A 91 -14.77 16.36 2.52
C GLN A 91 -13.35 16.94 2.52
N GLU A 92 -12.46 16.44 3.37
CA GLU A 92 -11.06 16.88 3.44
C GLU A 92 -10.31 16.70 2.11
N ILE A 93 -10.51 15.54 1.44
CA ILE A 93 -9.93 15.29 0.10
C ILE A 93 -10.49 16.31 -0.92
N ARG A 94 -11.77 16.64 -0.84
CA ARG A 94 -12.39 17.62 -1.73
C ARG A 94 -11.87 19.03 -1.49
N ASP A 95 -11.73 19.42 -0.24
CA ASP A 95 -11.26 20.74 0.16
C ASP A 95 -9.81 20.96 -0.27
N ARG A 96 -8.95 19.94 -0.14
CA ARG A 96 -7.54 20.02 -0.54
C ARG A 96 -7.34 19.96 -2.05
N TYR A 97 -8.02 19.05 -2.75
CA TYR A 97 -7.69 18.74 -4.15
C TYR A 97 -8.77 19.17 -5.14
N GLY A 98 -9.90 19.68 -4.67
CA GLY A 98 -11.01 20.15 -5.49
C GLY A 98 -11.80 19.03 -6.16
N THR A 99 -12.78 19.44 -6.99
CA THR A 99 -13.71 18.51 -7.64
C THR A 99 -13.35 18.18 -9.09
N LYS A 100 -12.45 18.94 -9.71
CA LYS A 100 -12.06 18.79 -11.13
C LYS A 100 -10.99 17.74 -11.34
N MET A 101 -10.20 17.43 -10.31
CA MET A 101 -9.12 16.46 -10.40
C MET A 101 -9.66 15.04 -10.42
N GLN A 102 -9.12 14.20 -11.30
CA GLN A 102 -9.44 12.79 -11.31
C GLN A 102 -8.73 12.11 -10.13
N ILE A 103 -9.51 11.48 -9.24
CA ILE A 103 -9.00 10.82 -8.04
C ILE A 103 -9.36 9.33 -8.07
N PHE A 104 -8.32 8.49 -7.97
CA PHE A 104 -8.44 7.05 -7.77
C PHE A 104 -8.18 6.73 -6.30
N ILE A 105 -9.09 5.98 -5.66
CA ILE A 105 -8.95 5.56 -4.25
C ILE A 105 -8.71 4.06 -4.20
N TYR A 106 -7.71 3.66 -3.41
CA TYR A 106 -7.33 2.27 -3.15
C TYR A 106 -7.53 1.97 -1.65
N PRO A 107 -8.77 1.66 -1.25
CA PRO A 107 -9.10 1.50 0.15
C PRO A 107 -8.78 0.10 0.67
N ASP A 108 -8.74 -0.05 1.99
CA ASP A 108 -8.82 -1.34 2.66
C ASP A 108 -10.03 -2.14 2.12
N PRO A 109 -9.87 -3.40 1.72
CA PRO A 109 -10.98 -4.27 1.32
C PRO A 109 -12.10 -4.41 2.37
N ALA A 110 -11.83 -4.17 3.66
CA ALA A 110 -12.85 -4.10 4.72
C ALA A 110 -13.89 -3.00 4.48
N SER A 111 -13.59 -2.00 3.64
CA SER A 111 -14.52 -0.93 3.21
C SER A 111 -15.84 -1.42 2.61
N LYS A 112 -15.91 -2.69 2.21
CA LYS A 112 -17.13 -3.34 1.69
C LYS A 112 -18.12 -3.74 2.79
N GLN A 113 -17.70 -3.74 4.05
CA GLN A 113 -18.57 -4.14 5.17
C GLN A 113 -19.60 -3.04 5.45
N ARG A 114 -20.84 -3.47 5.68
CA ARG A 114 -21.92 -2.55 6.09
C ARG A 114 -21.72 -2.13 7.54
N LYS A 115 -21.80 -0.83 7.78
CA LYS A 115 -21.78 -0.26 9.14
C LYS A 115 -23.18 0.20 9.52
N THR A 116 -23.72 -0.30 10.63
CA THR A 116 -25.04 0.11 11.15
C THR A 116 -25.08 1.59 11.51
N SER A 117 -23.97 2.13 12.03
CA SER A 117 -23.80 3.55 12.35
C SER A 117 -23.90 4.50 11.14
N ALA A 118 -23.68 4.00 9.92
CA ALA A 118 -23.76 4.76 8.68
C ALA A 118 -25.10 4.57 7.93
N GLY A 119 -26.17 4.14 8.61
CA GLY A 119 -27.46 3.88 7.97
C GLY A 119 -27.42 2.75 6.93
N GLY A 120 -26.55 1.77 7.12
CA GLY A 120 -26.35 0.63 6.21
C GLY A 120 -25.49 0.94 4.98
N ARG A 121 -24.94 2.17 4.85
CA ARG A 121 -23.96 2.50 3.81
C ARG A 121 -22.60 1.82 4.11
N THR A 122 -21.86 1.50 3.08
CA THR A 122 -20.47 1.03 3.18
C THR A 122 -19.52 2.20 2.92
N ASP A 123 -18.30 2.14 3.47
CA ASP A 123 -17.27 3.14 3.16
C ASP A 123 -17.04 3.21 1.64
N LEU A 124 -17.05 2.04 0.97
CA LEU A 124 -16.98 1.94 -0.48
C LEU A 124 -18.10 2.76 -1.17
N SER A 125 -19.36 2.64 -0.72
CA SER A 125 -20.49 3.37 -1.31
C SER A 125 -20.38 4.88 -1.10
N ILE A 126 -19.86 5.32 0.04
CA ILE A 126 -19.62 6.74 0.33
C ILE A 126 -18.59 7.31 -0.64
N LEU A 127 -17.47 6.64 -0.82
CA LEU A 127 -16.41 7.05 -1.76
C LEU A 127 -16.92 7.09 -3.22
N GLN A 128 -17.70 6.09 -3.65
CA GLN A 128 -18.27 6.03 -4.98
C GLN A 128 -19.29 7.15 -5.23
N ASN A 129 -20.17 7.40 -4.26
CA ASN A 129 -21.16 8.49 -4.33
C ASN A 129 -20.50 9.88 -4.35
N ALA A 130 -19.32 10.00 -3.74
CA ALA A 130 -18.50 11.18 -3.86
C ALA A 130 -17.87 11.36 -5.25
N GLY A 131 -18.03 10.39 -6.17
CA GLY A 131 -17.51 10.46 -7.54
C GLY A 131 -16.04 10.05 -7.68
N PHE A 132 -15.44 9.44 -6.66
CA PHE A 132 -14.10 8.89 -6.75
C PHE A 132 -14.08 7.57 -7.55
N LYS A 133 -12.99 7.31 -8.26
CA LYS A 133 -12.77 6.04 -8.96
C LYS A 133 -12.18 5.02 -7.99
N VAL A 134 -13.03 4.24 -7.34
CA VAL A 134 -12.60 3.29 -6.31
C VAL A 134 -12.07 1.99 -6.93
N LYS A 135 -10.90 1.58 -6.49
CA LYS A 135 -10.16 0.39 -6.93
C LYS A 135 -9.87 -0.49 -5.71
N VAL A 136 -10.61 -1.58 -5.53
CA VAL A 136 -10.50 -2.44 -4.36
C VAL A 136 -10.46 -3.91 -4.74
N LYS A 137 -9.56 -4.68 -4.12
CA LYS A 137 -9.47 -6.14 -4.31
C LYS A 137 -10.70 -6.85 -3.74
N HIS A 138 -11.02 -8.02 -4.30
CA HIS A 138 -12.12 -8.85 -3.79
C HIS A 138 -11.82 -9.43 -2.40
N LYS A 139 -10.57 -9.83 -2.17
CA LYS A 139 -10.09 -10.42 -0.91
C LYS A 139 -9.11 -9.49 -0.24
N HIS A 140 -9.11 -9.50 1.08
CA HIS A 140 -8.11 -8.82 1.89
C HIS A 140 -6.75 -9.51 1.66
N PRO A 141 -5.72 -8.78 1.25
CA PRO A 141 -4.39 -9.35 1.07
C PRO A 141 -3.79 -9.75 2.42
N ALA A 142 -2.99 -10.81 2.44
CA ALA A 142 -2.20 -11.12 3.62
C ALA A 142 -1.24 -9.95 3.92
N ILE A 143 -1.02 -9.66 5.21
CA ILE A 143 -0.11 -8.58 5.64
C ILE A 143 1.27 -8.78 5.03
N ARG A 144 1.79 -10.01 5.05
CA ARG A 144 3.08 -10.37 4.45
C ARG A 144 3.16 -9.98 2.97
N ASP A 145 2.16 -10.32 2.18
CA ASP A 145 2.16 -10.08 0.74
C ASP A 145 2.13 -8.58 0.44
N ARG A 146 1.36 -7.83 1.21
CA ARG A 146 1.28 -6.37 1.12
C ARG A 146 2.60 -5.70 1.49
N VAL A 147 3.24 -6.11 2.59
CA VAL A 147 4.55 -5.61 3.01
C VAL A 147 5.63 -5.93 1.98
N ASN A 148 5.64 -7.17 1.46
CA ASN A 148 6.60 -7.59 0.45
C ASN A 148 6.41 -6.85 -0.87
N ALA A 149 5.16 -6.57 -1.29
CA ALA A 149 4.87 -5.74 -2.47
C ALA A 149 5.48 -4.34 -2.31
N VAL A 150 5.37 -3.73 -1.13
CA VAL A 150 6.01 -2.43 -0.85
C VAL A 150 7.53 -2.53 -0.89
N ASN A 151 8.13 -3.51 -0.20
CA ASN A 151 9.58 -3.66 -0.17
C ASN A 151 10.18 -3.88 -1.56
N SER A 152 9.53 -4.68 -2.42
CA SER A 152 9.99 -4.92 -3.80
C SER A 152 9.94 -3.66 -4.67
N ARG A 153 9.06 -2.69 -4.33
CA ARG A 153 8.96 -1.41 -5.03
C ARG A 153 9.82 -0.31 -4.39
N LEU A 154 10.16 -0.41 -3.11
CA LEU A 154 11.14 0.47 -2.46
C LEU A 154 12.54 0.26 -3.03
N LYS A 155 12.91 -1.00 -3.27
CA LYS A 155 14.14 -1.40 -3.98
C LYS A 155 13.96 -2.81 -4.52
N ASP A 156 14.03 -2.97 -5.83
CA ASP A 156 13.94 -4.27 -6.49
C ASP A 156 15.26 -5.05 -6.44
N SER A 157 15.28 -6.25 -7.02
CA SER A 157 16.47 -7.11 -7.07
C SER A 157 17.62 -6.56 -7.93
N LYS A 158 17.32 -5.61 -8.82
CA LYS A 158 18.33 -4.89 -9.63
C LYS A 158 18.88 -3.67 -8.92
N GLY A 159 18.33 -3.33 -7.75
CA GLY A 159 18.67 -2.14 -6.97
C GLY A 159 17.92 -0.89 -7.40
N GLU A 160 16.97 -1.00 -8.36
CA GLU A 160 16.16 0.12 -8.80
C GLU A 160 15.05 0.45 -7.80
N ARG A 161 14.68 1.74 -7.74
CA ARG A 161 13.66 2.24 -6.84
C ARG A 161 12.46 2.77 -7.60
N HIS A 162 11.28 2.38 -7.16
CA HIS A 162 10.01 2.68 -7.81
C HIS A 162 9.03 3.43 -6.89
N ILE A 163 9.31 3.50 -5.58
CA ILE A 163 8.56 4.30 -4.62
C ILE A 163 9.42 5.45 -4.13
N PHE A 164 8.87 6.65 -4.25
CA PHE A 164 9.48 7.89 -3.74
C PHE A 164 8.47 8.63 -2.86
N VAL A 165 8.96 9.27 -1.81
CA VAL A 165 8.13 9.98 -0.83
C VAL A 165 8.58 11.43 -0.75
N SER A 166 7.64 12.38 -0.87
CA SER A 166 7.96 13.79 -0.69
C SER A 166 8.39 14.09 0.74
N GLN A 167 9.32 15.02 0.90
CA GLN A 167 9.75 15.52 2.22
C GLN A 167 8.59 16.07 3.07
N SER A 168 7.46 16.42 2.46
CA SER A 168 6.25 16.87 3.14
C SER A 168 5.51 15.73 3.88
N CYS A 169 5.61 14.49 3.39
CA CYS A 169 4.93 13.31 3.94
C CYS A 169 5.69 12.76 5.16
N LYS A 170 5.69 13.52 6.24
CA LYS A 170 6.52 13.22 7.43
C LYS A 170 6.07 11.96 8.17
N THR A 171 4.76 11.73 8.24
CA THR A 171 4.20 10.57 8.92
C THR A 171 4.51 9.29 8.16
N LEU A 172 4.34 9.30 6.83
CA LEU A 172 4.70 8.17 5.98
C LEU A 172 6.20 7.86 6.05
N ILE A 173 7.07 8.88 5.96
CA ILE A 173 8.53 8.71 6.10
C ILE A 173 8.85 8.08 7.45
N LYS A 174 8.29 8.60 8.54
CA LYS A 174 8.51 8.10 9.89
C LYS A 174 8.02 6.66 10.04
N GLY A 175 6.85 6.33 9.48
CA GLY A 175 6.30 4.98 9.47
C GLY A 175 7.20 3.98 8.73
N LEU A 176 7.64 4.33 7.53
CA LEU A 176 8.55 3.49 6.73
C LEU A 176 9.92 3.26 7.40
N GLN A 177 10.41 4.25 8.16
CA GLN A 177 11.68 4.14 8.87
C GLN A 177 11.60 3.34 10.17
N ARG A 178 10.48 3.43 10.90
CA ARG A 178 10.42 3.02 12.31
C ARG A 178 9.56 1.80 12.58
N GLN A 179 8.64 1.43 11.68
CA GLN A 179 7.82 0.26 11.93
C GLN A 179 8.69 -1.00 11.97
N ILE A 180 8.57 -1.73 13.06
CA ILE A 180 9.28 -2.99 13.32
C ILE A 180 8.28 -4.15 13.38
N TYR A 181 8.79 -5.37 13.31
CA TYR A 181 7.98 -6.55 13.62
C TYR A 181 7.90 -6.77 15.12
N LYS A 182 6.78 -7.30 15.60
CA LYS A 182 6.66 -7.83 16.97
C LYS A 182 7.73 -8.90 17.19
N GLU A 183 8.27 -8.91 18.38
CA GLU A 183 9.35 -9.82 18.75
C GLU A 183 9.00 -11.28 18.40
N ASN A 184 9.92 -11.98 17.74
CA ASN A 184 9.76 -13.37 17.28
C ASN A 184 8.54 -13.64 16.37
N THR A 185 8.04 -12.64 15.66
CA THR A 185 6.92 -12.79 14.72
C THR A 185 7.20 -12.11 13.37
N ASN A 186 6.33 -12.40 12.37
CA ASN A 186 6.27 -11.71 11.08
C ASN A 186 5.10 -10.71 11.04
N ILE A 187 4.60 -10.29 12.19
CA ILE A 187 3.47 -9.37 12.32
C ILE A 187 4.03 -7.98 12.63
N PRO A 188 3.78 -6.96 11.79
CA PRO A 188 4.17 -5.60 12.10
C PRO A 188 3.60 -5.14 13.44
N ASP A 189 4.43 -4.47 14.24
CA ASP A 189 3.99 -3.88 15.48
C ASP A 189 3.11 -2.66 15.21
N LYS A 190 2.08 -2.49 16.03
CA LYS A 190 1.08 -1.44 15.92
C LYS A 190 1.06 -0.48 17.11
N GLU A 191 1.87 -0.74 18.14
CA GLU A 191 1.84 0.03 19.39
C GLU A 191 2.21 1.51 19.18
N ASP A 192 3.12 1.79 18.25
CA ASP A 192 3.56 3.15 17.95
C ASP A 192 2.66 3.91 16.94
N GLY A 193 1.58 3.30 16.43
CA GLY A 193 0.65 3.89 15.48
C GLY A 193 1.24 4.18 14.09
N PHE A 194 2.36 3.54 13.73
CA PHE A 194 2.97 3.68 12.41
C PHE A 194 2.27 2.88 11.32
N ASP A 195 1.41 1.95 11.71
CA ASP A 195 0.75 1.00 10.81
C ASP A 195 -0.28 1.67 9.90
N HIS A 196 -1.07 2.64 10.37
CA HIS A 196 -2.18 3.20 9.61
C HIS A 196 -1.78 3.80 8.26
N MET A 197 -0.76 4.65 8.25
CA MET A 197 -0.27 5.26 7.01
C MET A 197 0.44 4.24 6.12
N ASN A 198 1.17 3.30 6.72
CA ASN A 198 1.84 2.22 6.01
C ASN A 198 0.83 1.20 5.44
N ASP A 199 -0.27 0.93 6.16
CA ASP A 199 -1.36 0.09 5.66
C ASP A 199 -2.06 0.74 4.48
N ALA A 200 -2.35 2.06 4.54
CA ALA A 200 -2.89 2.83 3.43
C ALA A 200 -2.00 2.75 2.17
N LEU A 201 -0.69 2.94 2.32
CA LEU A 201 0.29 2.74 1.26
C LEU A 201 0.27 1.31 0.74
N GLY A 202 0.26 0.33 1.64
CA GLY A 202 0.29 -1.09 1.32
C GLY A 202 -0.90 -1.54 0.48
N TYR A 203 -2.12 -1.11 0.78
CA TYR A 203 -3.32 -1.45 0.00
C TYR A 203 -3.22 -0.93 -1.44
N MET A 204 -2.71 0.28 -1.62
CA MET A 204 -2.53 0.85 -2.95
C MET A 204 -1.46 0.10 -3.74
N ILE A 205 -0.28 -0.12 -3.16
CA ILE A 205 0.83 -0.78 -3.86
C ILE A 205 0.49 -2.23 -4.19
N ASP A 206 -0.11 -2.96 -3.25
CA ASP A 206 -0.54 -4.34 -3.50
C ASP A 206 -1.64 -4.44 -4.58
N TYR A 207 -2.50 -3.43 -4.72
CA TYR A 207 -3.46 -3.36 -5.82
C TYR A 207 -2.77 -3.13 -7.17
N LEU A 208 -1.87 -2.16 -7.22
CA LEU A 208 -1.20 -1.72 -8.47
C LEU A 208 -0.14 -2.71 -8.95
N LYS A 209 0.58 -3.33 -8.03
CA LYS A 209 1.74 -4.18 -8.28
C LYS A 209 1.74 -5.38 -7.32
N PRO A 210 0.75 -6.29 -7.44
CA PRO A 210 0.69 -7.47 -6.60
C PRO A 210 1.90 -8.37 -6.89
N LEU A 211 2.43 -9.01 -5.85
CA LEU A 211 3.45 -10.03 -6.04
C LEU A 211 2.83 -11.26 -6.71
N THR A 212 3.56 -11.83 -7.66
CA THR A 212 3.24 -13.13 -8.25
C THR A 212 3.84 -14.21 -7.34
N THR A 213 3.00 -14.85 -6.53
CA THR A 213 3.41 -15.98 -5.69
C THR A 213 3.27 -17.30 -6.44
N GLN A 214 4.00 -18.35 -6.02
CA GLN A 214 3.92 -19.70 -6.63
C GLN A 214 2.49 -20.28 -6.67
N ALA A 215 1.59 -19.84 -5.79
CA ALA A 215 0.19 -20.28 -5.78
C ALA A 215 -0.59 -19.93 -7.06
N ASN A 216 -0.08 -19.02 -7.87
CA ASN A 216 -0.67 -18.64 -9.15
C ASN A 216 -0.13 -19.48 -10.34
N PHE A 217 0.86 -20.34 -10.10
CA PHE A 217 1.31 -21.30 -11.08
C PHE A 217 0.35 -22.49 -11.04
N SER A 218 -0.50 -22.62 -12.06
CA SER A 218 -1.37 -23.79 -12.24
C SER A 218 -0.55 -25.08 -12.18
N SER A 219 -0.97 -26.03 -11.35
CA SER A 219 -0.37 -27.37 -11.27
C SER A 219 -0.21 -27.95 -12.67
N PRO A 220 0.93 -28.53 -13.01
CA PRO A 220 1.08 -29.19 -14.30
C PRO A 220 0.02 -30.29 -14.44
N THR A 221 -0.69 -30.28 -15.54
CA THR A 221 -1.68 -31.29 -15.91
C THR A 221 -1.05 -32.67 -15.75
N ARG A 222 -1.61 -33.49 -14.88
CA ARG A 222 -1.18 -34.87 -14.64
C ARG A 222 -1.40 -35.62 -15.95
N TRP A 223 -0.33 -35.95 -16.64
CA TRP A 223 -0.39 -36.84 -17.80
C TRP A 223 -0.75 -38.24 -17.28
N THR A 224 -1.98 -38.68 -17.50
CA THR A 224 -2.34 -40.09 -17.36
C THR A 224 -1.82 -40.81 -18.59
N MET A 225 -0.74 -41.60 -18.41
CA MET A 225 -0.41 -42.63 -19.39
C MET A 225 -1.50 -43.70 -19.39
N LYS A 226 -2.06 -43.91 -20.55
CA LYS A 226 -2.87 -45.11 -20.85
C LYS A 226 -1.94 -46.22 -21.28
#